data_c61d9c82c892bb058be1451883f81ab6
#
_entry.id   c61d9c82c892bb058be1451883f81ab6
#
_cell.length_a   1.000
_cell.length_b   1.000
_cell.length_c   1.000
_cell.angle_alpha   90.00
_cell.angle_beta   90.00
_cell.angle_gamma   90.00
#
_symmetry.space_group_name_H-M   'P 1'
#
loop_
_entity.id
_entity.type
_entity.pdbx_description
1 polymer ?
#
loop_
_entity_poly.entity_id
_entity_poly.type
_entity_poly.pdbx_seq_one_letter_code
_entity_poly.pdbx_strand_id
1 'polypeptide(L)'
;MRTQTVFVSATPGPWELNQTKGKYIDQVIRPTGLIDPPVEIRPAKNQVDDLLDECKEMARKNFRSLVTTLTKKMAEDLTEYLHENGVKVRYMHSDIDTLERIEIMRDLRMGVFDVLVGINLLREGLDIPECALVAILDADKEGFLRSERSLIQTIGRAARNIEGKAILYADKKTKSIEKAIEETDRRRKLQLAYNKKNNISATSIKKEITDILESIYERDYTCLLYTSPSPRDGLLSRMPSSA
;
A
#
# COMPACT_ATOMS: atom_id res chain seq x y z
N MET A 1 31.84 -13.72 1.61
CA MET A 1 31.61 -13.44 0.16
C MET A 1 30.14 -13.65 -0.15
N ARG A 2 29.46 -12.69 -0.78
CA ARG A 2 28.09 -12.90 -1.30
C ARG A 2 28.22 -13.63 -2.63
N THR A 3 27.72 -14.84 -2.72
CA THR A 3 27.85 -15.68 -3.92
C THR A 3 26.83 -15.29 -5.01
N GLN A 4 25.58 -15.06 -4.64
CA GLN A 4 24.53 -14.55 -5.54
C GLN A 4 23.57 -13.67 -4.74
N THR A 5 23.08 -12.59 -5.35
CA THR A 5 22.10 -11.68 -4.72
C THR A 5 21.08 -11.24 -5.75
N VAL A 6 19.80 -11.38 -5.41
CA VAL A 6 18.67 -10.89 -6.21
C VAL A 6 18.04 -9.74 -5.45
N PHE A 7 17.96 -8.57 -6.10
CA PHE A 7 17.25 -7.39 -5.57
C PHE A 7 15.83 -7.38 -6.13
N VAL A 8 14.85 -7.28 -5.24
CA VAL A 8 13.43 -7.19 -5.61
C VAL A 8 12.87 -5.89 -5.06
N SER A 9 12.33 -5.04 -5.93
CA SER A 9 11.74 -3.75 -5.54
C SER A 9 10.71 -3.31 -6.58
N ALA A 10 9.63 -2.68 -6.12
CA ALA A 10 8.68 -2.00 -7.02
C ALA A 10 9.25 -0.69 -7.58
N THR A 11 10.21 -0.10 -6.88
CA THR A 11 10.85 1.19 -7.19
C THR A 11 12.33 1.11 -6.84
N PRO A 12 13.18 0.47 -7.69
CA PRO A 12 14.59 0.24 -7.38
C PRO A 12 15.34 1.55 -7.08
N GLY A 13 16.22 1.51 -6.07
CA GLY A 13 17.03 2.62 -5.63
C GLY A 13 18.27 2.89 -6.48
N PRO A 14 18.92 4.06 -6.34
CA PRO A 14 20.19 4.34 -7.01
C PRO A 14 21.26 3.31 -6.64
N TRP A 15 21.25 2.83 -5.41
CA TRP A 15 22.24 1.84 -4.94
C TRP A 15 22.08 0.50 -5.67
N GLU A 16 20.84 -0.04 -5.76
CA GLU A 16 20.57 -1.29 -6.47
C GLU A 16 20.88 -1.16 -7.97
N LEU A 17 20.49 -0.04 -8.58
CA LEU A 17 20.78 0.25 -9.98
C LEU A 17 22.29 0.34 -10.24
N ASN A 18 23.05 0.94 -9.33
CA ASN A 18 24.50 0.99 -9.43
C ASN A 18 25.13 -0.42 -9.33
N GLN A 19 24.64 -1.27 -8.40
CA GLN A 19 25.11 -2.65 -8.26
C GLN A 19 24.86 -3.49 -9.51
N THR A 20 23.73 -3.28 -10.17
CA THR A 20 23.33 -4.01 -11.40
C THR A 20 23.76 -3.32 -12.68
N LYS A 21 24.52 -2.21 -12.60
CA LYS A 21 24.92 -1.38 -13.75
C LYS A 21 23.72 -0.93 -14.60
N GLY A 22 22.62 -0.58 -13.92
CA GLY A 22 21.36 -0.16 -14.53
C GLY A 22 20.53 -1.29 -15.16
N LYS A 23 20.95 -2.54 -15.06
CA LYS A 23 20.19 -3.67 -15.61
C LYS A 23 19.20 -4.19 -14.59
N TYR A 24 17.95 -4.34 -15.01
CA TYR A 24 16.88 -4.97 -14.22
C TYR A 24 15.87 -5.66 -15.15
N ILE A 25 15.11 -6.57 -14.57
CA ILE A 25 14.01 -7.26 -15.26
C ILE A 25 12.71 -6.66 -14.77
N ASP A 26 11.91 -6.16 -15.70
CA ASP A 26 10.61 -5.56 -15.44
C ASP A 26 9.54 -6.67 -15.29
N GLN A 27 8.88 -6.72 -14.14
CA GLN A 27 7.75 -7.61 -13.90
C GLN A 27 6.48 -6.76 -13.72
N VAL A 28 5.92 -6.27 -14.81
CA VAL A 28 4.75 -5.36 -14.80
C VAL A 28 3.44 -6.13 -14.91
N ILE A 29 3.43 -7.24 -15.66
CA ILE A 29 2.20 -7.94 -15.99
C ILE A 29 1.60 -8.66 -14.77
N ARG A 30 0.33 -8.38 -14.50
CA ARG A 30 -0.47 -9.04 -13.47
C ARG A 30 -1.35 -10.11 -14.11
N PRO A 31 -1.26 -11.38 -13.66
CA PRO A 31 -2.10 -12.47 -14.20
C PRO A 31 -3.61 -12.22 -14.04
N THR A 32 -4.00 -11.46 -13.03
CA THR A 32 -5.40 -11.06 -12.76
C THR A 32 -5.99 -10.09 -13.79
N GLY A 33 -5.16 -9.58 -14.70
CA GLY A 33 -5.56 -8.58 -15.66
C GLY A 33 -5.77 -7.16 -15.09
N LEU A 34 -5.59 -6.96 -13.78
CA LEU A 34 -5.75 -5.66 -13.13
C LEU A 34 -4.76 -4.63 -13.66
N ILE A 35 -5.27 -3.45 -13.93
CA ILE A 35 -4.56 -2.33 -14.53
C ILE A 35 -4.24 -1.31 -13.43
N ASP A 36 -3.11 -0.62 -13.52
CA ASP A 36 -2.83 0.49 -12.60
C ASP A 36 -3.91 1.56 -12.71
N PRO A 37 -4.29 2.25 -11.61
CA PRO A 37 -5.39 3.20 -11.61
C PRO A 37 -5.10 4.39 -12.54
N PRO A 38 -6.12 5.00 -13.16
CA PRO A 38 -5.97 6.30 -13.80
C PRO A 38 -5.56 7.34 -12.76
N VAL A 39 -4.71 8.27 -13.17
CA VAL A 39 -4.23 9.35 -12.31
C VAL A 39 -4.78 10.67 -12.82
N GLU A 40 -5.52 11.37 -11.96
CA GLU A 40 -6.06 12.70 -12.23
C GLU A 40 -5.28 13.74 -11.43
N ILE A 41 -4.99 14.89 -12.06
CA ILE A 41 -4.43 16.05 -11.36
C ILE A 41 -5.55 17.06 -11.22
N ARG A 42 -5.80 17.53 -10.00
CA ARG A 42 -6.79 18.55 -9.69
C ARG A 42 -6.14 19.71 -8.94
N PRO A 43 -6.69 20.94 -9.04
CA PRO A 43 -6.16 22.10 -8.33
C PRO A 43 -6.18 21.91 -6.81
N ALA A 44 -5.12 22.36 -6.14
CA ALA A 44 -5.02 22.26 -4.68
C ALA A 44 -5.95 23.26 -3.95
N LYS A 45 -6.40 24.31 -4.61
CA LYS A 45 -7.19 25.39 -4.00
C LYS A 45 -8.46 24.92 -3.28
N ASN A 46 -9.19 23.93 -3.85
CA ASN A 46 -10.43 23.40 -3.29
C ASN A 46 -10.29 21.91 -2.97
N GLN A 47 -9.09 21.46 -2.63
CA GLN A 47 -8.79 20.04 -2.47
C GLN A 47 -9.63 19.35 -1.38
N VAL A 48 -10.02 20.07 -0.33
CA VAL A 48 -10.73 19.47 0.81
C VAL A 48 -12.20 19.20 0.46
N ASP A 49 -12.89 20.15 -0.19
CA ASP A 49 -14.29 20.01 -0.60
C ASP A 49 -14.44 18.97 -1.71
N ASP A 50 -13.57 19.03 -2.73
CA ASP A 50 -13.55 18.05 -3.81
C ASP A 50 -13.27 16.64 -3.28
N LEU A 51 -12.32 16.51 -2.34
CA LEU A 51 -12.03 15.25 -1.67
C LEU A 51 -13.22 14.71 -0.87
N LEU A 52 -13.96 15.60 -0.18
CA LEU A 52 -15.17 15.21 0.58
C LEU A 52 -16.20 14.56 -0.33
N ASP A 53 -16.46 15.16 -1.48
CA ASP A 53 -17.42 14.63 -2.46
C ASP A 53 -16.98 13.30 -3.01
N GLU A 54 -15.70 13.15 -3.35
CA GLU A 54 -15.11 11.89 -3.81
C GLU A 54 -15.19 10.79 -2.74
N CYS A 55 -14.88 11.12 -1.49
CA CYS A 55 -14.99 10.16 -0.38
C CYS A 55 -16.44 9.70 -0.16
N LYS A 56 -17.42 10.62 -0.25
CA LYS A 56 -18.85 10.29 -0.16
C LYS A 56 -19.30 9.40 -1.31
N GLU A 57 -18.83 9.66 -2.53
CA GLU A 57 -19.12 8.81 -3.69
C GLU A 57 -18.58 7.40 -3.50
N MET A 58 -17.33 7.26 -3.06
CA MET A 58 -16.71 5.94 -2.82
C MET A 58 -17.41 5.20 -1.68
N ALA A 59 -17.77 5.88 -0.59
CA ALA A 59 -18.50 5.28 0.51
C ALA A 59 -19.89 4.76 0.08
N ARG A 60 -20.61 5.49 -0.76
CA ARG A 60 -21.91 5.03 -1.35
C ARG A 60 -21.76 3.76 -2.18
N LYS A 61 -20.62 3.58 -2.85
CA LYS A 61 -20.29 2.39 -3.62
C LYS A 61 -19.70 1.27 -2.75
N ASN A 62 -19.63 1.47 -1.44
CA ASN A 62 -18.99 0.55 -0.48
C ASN A 62 -17.51 0.29 -0.73
N PHE A 63 -16.81 1.25 -1.32
CA PHE A 63 -15.36 1.24 -1.49
C PHE A 63 -14.65 2.01 -0.37
N ARG A 64 -13.35 1.78 -0.24
CA ARG A 64 -12.51 2.45 0.75
C ARG A 64 -11.60 3.47 0.09
N SER A 65 -11.28 4.53 0.84
CA SER A 65 -10.45 5.63 0.38
C SER A 65 -9.22 5.79 1.27
N LEU A 66 -8.06 6.01 0.65
CA LEU A 66 -6.82 6.35 1.33
C LEU A 66 -6.45 7.79 1.01
N VAL A 67 -6.23 8.59 2.03
CA VAL A 67 -5.87 10.01 1.89
C VAL A 67 -4.52 10.28 2.53
N THR A 68 -3.60 10.86 1.78
CA THR A 68 -2.27 11.22 2.30
C THR A 68 -2.11 12.72 2.43
N THR A 69 -1.69 13.17 3.61
CA THR A 69 -1.38 14.56 3.94
C THR A 69 0.13 14.74 4.15
N LEU A 70 0.59 15.98 4.33
CA LEU A 70 1.99 16.28 4.60
C LEU A 70 2.32 16.37 6.08
N THR A 71 1.37 16.80 6.90
CA THR A 71 1.59 17.07 8.33
C THR A 71 0.54 16.39 9.21
N LYS A 72 0.91 16.16 10.48
CA LYS A 72 0.00 15.62 11.51
C LYS A 72 -1.22 16.53 11.68
N LYS A 73 -0.97 17.82 11.85
CA LYS A 73 -2.04 18.81 12.03
C LYS A 73 -3.05 18.77 10.85
N MET A 74 -2.55 18.79 9.61
CA MET A 74 -3.43 18.72 8.44
C MET A 74 -4.24 17.42 8.40
N ALA A 75 -3.66 16.30 8.84
CA ALA A 75 -4.38 15.03 8.91
C ALA A 75 -5.47 15.04 9.98
N GLU A 76 -5.20 15.64 11.13
CA GLU A 76 -6.17 15.80 12.23
C GLU A 76 -7.31 16.73 11.83
N ASP A 77 -6.98 17.94 11.36
CA ASP A 77 -7.96 18.93 10.90
C ASP A 77 -8.84 18.35 9.77
N LEU A 78 -8.25 17.61 8.83
CA LEU A 78 -8.99 16.96 7.74
C LEU A 78 -9.91 15.84 8.25
N THR A 79 -9.44 15.06 9.22
CA THR A 79 -10.23 13.97 9.81
C THR A 79 -11.46 14.54 10.52
N GLU A 80 -11.29 15.61 11.30
CA GLU A 80 -12.37 16.32 11.98
C GLU A 80 -13.38 16.86 10.97
N TYR A 81 -12.91 17.57 9.95
CA TYR A 81 -13.77 18.11 8.88
C TYR A 81 -14.58 17.02 8.15
N LEU A 82 -13.96 15.91 7.76
CA LEU A 82 -14.64 14.80 7.10
C LEU A 82 -15.68 14.17 8.01
N HIS A 83 -15.35 14.01 9.31
CA HIS A 83 -16.26 13.46 10.31
C HIS A 83 -17.49 14.35 10.53
N GLU A 84 -17.31 15.66 10.69
CA GLU A 84 -18.39 16.64 10.82
C GLU A 84 -19.34 16.64 9.61
N ASN A 85 -18.80 16.34 8.41
CA ASN A 85 -19.56 16.21 7.18
C ASN A 85 -20.16 14.81 6.95
N GLY A 86 -20.17 13.94 7.97
CA GLY A 86 -20.84 12.65 7.98
C GLY A 86 -20.10 11.51 7.30
N VAL A 87 -18.78 11.67 7.04
CA VAL A 87 -17.94 10.60 6.50
C VAL A 87 -17.35 9.79 7.66
N LYS A 88 -17.41 8.47 7.58
CA LYS A 88 -16.75 7.59 8.54
C LYS A 88 -15.26 7.57 8.25
N VAL A 89 -14.50 8.30 9.02
CA VAL A 89 -13.05 8.51 8.81
C VAL A 89 -12.26 8.14 10.04
N ARG A 90 -11.03 7.64 9.84
CA ARG A 90 -10.06 7.43 10.92
C ARG A 90 -8.70 7.98 10.51
N TYR A 91 -7.99 8.57 11.46
CA TYR A 91 -6.61 9.01 11.28
C TYR A 91 -5.64 7.94 11.77
N MET A 92 -4.61 7.67 10.96
CA MET A 92 -3.52 6.78 11.34
C MET A 92 -2.27 7.60 11.67
N HIS A 93 -1.92 7.66 12.95
CA HIS A 93 -0.70 8.30 13.43
C HIS A 93 0.57 7.57 12.98
N SER A 94 1.69 8.30 12.93
CA SER A 94 3.00 7.71 12.63
C SER A 94 3.51 6.80 13.76
N ASP A 95 3.04 7.04 14.99
CA ASP A 95 3.55 6.45 16.23
C ASP A 95 2.64 5.32 16.77
N ILE A 96 1.70 4.87 15.95
CA ILE A 96 0.78 3.77 16.27
C ILE A 96 1.54 2.46 16.37
N ASP A 97 1.24 1.69 17.42
CA ASP A 97 1.75 0.33 17.61
C ASP A 97 1.33 -0.60 16.47
N THR A 98 2.11 -1.66 16.27
CA THR A 98 1.89 -2.62 15.18
C THR A 98 0.54 -3.32 15.32
N LEU A 99 0.11 -3.66 16.52
CA LEU A 99 -1.19 -4.31 16.79
C LEU A 99 -2.35 -3.37 16.45
N GLU A 100 -2.33 -2.15 16.98
CA GLU A 100 -3.36 -1.16 16.68
C GLU A 100 -3.46 -0.86 15.18
N ARG A 101 -2.32 -0.84 14.49
CA ARG A 101 -2.29 -0.68 13.03
C ARG A 101 -3.00 -1.82 12.31
N ILE A 102 -2.81 -3.06 12.76
CA ILE A 102 -3.49 -4.23 12.19
C ILE A 102 -5.00 -4.11 12.39
N GLU A 103 -5.44 -3.69 13.57
CA GLU A 103 -6.86 -3.47 13.88
C GLU A 103 -7.47 -2.37 13.00
N ILE A 104 -6.79 -1.23 12.85
CA ILE A 104 -7.23 -0.14 11.95
C ILE A 104 -7.41 -0.66 10.52
N MET A 105 -6.47 -1.46 10.04
CA MET A 105 -6.54 -2.01 8.69
C MET A 105 -7.67 -3.02 8.52
N ARG A 106 -7.92 -3.85 9.52
CA ARG A 106 -9.05 -4.77 9.56
C ARG A 106 -10.38 -4.02 9.55
N ASP A 107 -10.52 -3.03 10.41
CA ASP A 107 -11.72 -2.19 10.53
C ASP A 107 -12.03 -1.46 9.21
N LEU A 108 -11.00 -0.92 8.54
CA LEU A 108 -11.16 -0.31 7.22
C LEU A 108 -11.67 -1.33 6.20
N ARG A 109 -11.11 -2.53 6.14
CA ARG A 109 -11.54 -3.58 5.23
C ARG A 109 -12.96 -4.06 5.52
N MET A 110 -13.32 -4.21 6.80
CA MET A 110 -14.68 -4.58 7.23
C MET A 110 -15.71 -3.46 7.00
N GLY A 111 -15.28 -2.21 6.77
CA GLY A 111 -16.18 -1.08 6.56
C GLY A 111 -16.72 -0.45 7.84
N VAL A 112 -16.03 -0.61 8.94
CA VAL A 112 -16.32 0.13 10.17
C VAL A 112 -16.18 1.63 9.91
N PHE A 113 -15.20 1.99 9.07
CA PHE A 113 -15.04 3.32 8.50
C PHE A 113 -14.64 3.23 7.01
N ASP A 114 -14.81 4.31 6.26
CA ASP A 114 -14.67 4.32 4.80
C ASP A 114 -13.41 5.02 4.32
N VAL A 115 -12.87 5.94 5.14
CA VAL A 115 -11.72 6.77 4.78
C VAL A 115 -10.62 6.64 5.82
N LEU A 116 -9.41 6.36 5.36
CA LEU A 116 -8.20 6.37 6.18
C LEU A 116 -7.33 7.55 5.79
N VAL A 117 -7.09 8.46 6.73
CA VAL A 117 -6.20 9.61 6.57
C VAL A 117 -4.87 9.31 7.24
N GLY A 118 -3.76 9.67 6.62
CA GLY A 118 -2.44 9.52 7.23
C GLY A 118 -1.34 10.26 6.49
N ILE A 119 -0.19 10.43 7.14
CA ILE A 119 0.95 11.14 6.55
C ILE A 119 1.74 10.24 5.62
N ASN A 120 2.07 9.06 6.10
CA ASN A 120 2.87 8.07 5.37
C ASN A 120 2.16 6.71 5.36
N LEU A 121 1.24 6.55 4.42
CA LEU A 121 0.53 5.30 4.20
C LEU A 121 1.33 4.31 3.33
N LEU A 122 2.62 4.59 3.08
CA LEU A 122 3.50 3.79 2.21
C LEU A 122 4.13 2.59 2.92
N ARG A 123 4.00 2.49 4.25
CA ARG A 123 4.62 1.40 4.99
C ARG A 123 4.17 0.05 4.46
N GLU A 124 5.09 -0.89 4.43
CA GLU A 124 4.87 -2.27 4.00
C GLU A 124 3.71 -2.90 4.77
N GLY A 125 2.99 -3.82 4.12
CA GLY A 125 1.89 -4.54 4.76
C GLY A 125 0.49 -3.94 4.55
N LEU A 126 0.33 -2.80 3.85
CA LEU A 126 -0.97 -2.28 3.46
C LEU A 126 -1.52 -3.03 2.23
N ASP A 127 -2.33 -4.03 2.48
CA ASP A 127 -3.05 -4.79 1.45
C ASP A 127 -4.56 -4.60 1.60
N ILE A 128 -5.12 -3.65 0.84
CA ILE A 128 -6.53 -3.27 0.91
C ILE A 128 -7.14 -3.42 -0.48
N PRO A 129 -7.63 -4.61 -0.86
CA PRO A 129 -8.29 -4.81 -2.15
C PRO A 129 -9.53 -3.95 -2.34
N GLU A 130 -10.18 -3.56 -1.25
CA GLU A 130 -11.39 -2.75 -1.22
C GLU A 130 -11.13 -1.26 -1.51
N CYS A 131 -9.84 -0.84 -1.53
CA CYS A 131 -9.47 0.54 -1.80
C CYS A 131 -9.65 0.88 -3.28
N ALA A 132 -10.57 1.81 -3.57
CA ALA A 132 -10.82 2.32 -4.92
C ALA A 132 -10.36 3.77 -5.10
N LEU A 133 -10.14 4.54 -4.04
CA LEU A 133 -9.65 5.91 -4.14
C LEU A 133 -8.35 6.09 -3.36
N VAL A 134 -7.37 6.65 -4.03
CA VAL A 134 -6.16 7.19 -3.40
C VAL A 134 -6.09 8.67 -3.68
N ALA A 135 -6.13 9.50 -2.65
CA ALA A 135 -6.02 10.95 -2.76
C ALA A 135 -4.71 11.43 -2.11
N ILE A 136 -3.98 12.25 -2.84
CA ILE A 136 -2.70 12.83 -2.38
C ILE A 136 -2.86 14.34 -2.36
N LEU A 137 -2.97 14.90 -1.16
CA LEU A 137 -3.06 16.34 -0.96
C LEU A 137 -1.69 17.00 -1.09
N ASP A 138 -1.67 18.24 -1.59
CA ASP A 138 -0.44 19.02 -1.78
C ASP A 138 0.67 18.19 -2.48
N ALA A 139 0.33 17.56 -3.59
CA ALA A 139 1.25 16.66 -4.29
C ALA A 139 2.43 17.40 -4.94
N ASP A 140 2.30 18.71 -5.17
CA ASP A 140 3.34 19.59 -5.72
C ASP A 140 4.36 20.10 -4.68
N LYS A 141 4.13 19.84 -3.39
CA LYS A 141 5.10 20.17 -2.33
C LYS A 141 6.22 19.14 -2.33
N GLU A 142 7.29 19.43 -3.08
CA GLU A 142 8.42 18.52 -3.22
C GLU A 142 9.03 18.15 -1.86
N GLY A 143 9.37 16.88 -1.68
CA GLY A 143 9.95 16.34 -0.47
C GLY A 143 9.97 14.81 -0.48
N PHE A 144 10.47 14.22 0.59
CA PHE A 144 10.58 12.75 0.69
C PHE A 144 9.23 12.02 0.47
N LEU A 145 8.15 12.57 1.04
CA LEU A 145 6.79 11.99 0.93
C LEU A 145 6.13 12.24 -0.44
N ARG A 146 6.66 13.11 -1.26
CA ARG A 146 6.17 13.47 -2.60
C ARG A 146 7.21 13.20 -3.69
N SER A 147 8.20 12.36 -3.38
CA SER A 147 9.15 11.86 -4.37
C SER A 147 8.43 10.96 -5.39
N GLU A 148 8.98 10.85 -6.59
CA GLU A 148 8.50 9.96 -7.65
C GLU A 148 8.14 8.56 -7.12
N ARG A 149 9.03 7.96 -6.32
CA ARG A 149 8.81 6.62 -5.75
C ARG A 149 7.66 6.57 -4.78
N SER A 150 7.55 7.57 -3.90
CA SER A 150 6.45 7.68 -2.95
C SER A 150 5.12 7.80 -3.66
N LEU A 151 5.05 8.62 -4.71
CA LEU A 151 3.84 8.79 -5.52
C LEU A 151 3.44 7.48 -6.21
N ILE A 152 4.37 6.81 -6.90
CA ILE A 152 4.10 5.53 -7.57
C ILE A 152 3.59 4.47 -6.58
N GLN A 153 4.21 4.35 -5.41
CA GLN A 153 3.78 3.39 -4.39
C GLN A 153 2.40 3.70 -3.82
N THR A 154 2.11 4.98 -3.58
CA THR A 154 0.81 5.42 -3.06
C THR A 154 -0.30 5.20 -4.10
N ILE A 155 -0.10 5.63 -5.34
CA ILE A 155 -1.01 5.40 -6.47
C ILE A 155 -1.30 3.90 -6.62
N GLY A 156 -0.27 3.06 -6.52
CA GLY A 156 -0.38 1.61 -6.65
C GLY A 156 -1.27 0.93 -5.59
N ARG A 157 -1.66 1.62 -4.52
CA ARG A 157 -2.59 1.06 -3.52
C ARG A 157 -4.00 0.86 -4.08
N ALA A 158 -4.44 1.70 -5.01
CA ALA A 158 -5.73 1.55 -5.70
C ALA A 158 -5.68 0.53 -6.87
N ALA A 159 -4.52 -0.03 -7.20
CA ALA A 159 -4.35 -0.91 -8.37
C ALA A 159 -4.94 -2.33 -8.20
N ARG A 160 -5.55 -2.65 -7.07
CA ARG A 160 -6.20 -3.95 -6.79
C ARG A 160 -7.70 -3.94 -7.00
N ASN A 161 -8.27 -2.77 -7.25
CA ASN A 161 -9.67 -2.57 -7.55
C ASN A 161 -9.83 -2.17 -9.01
N ILE A 162 -10.83 -2.71 -9.70
CA ILE A 162 -11.13 -2.36 -11.09
C ILE A 162 -11.55 -0.88 -11.20
N GLU A 163 -12.30 -0.38 -10.22
CA GLU A 163 -12.74 1.02 -10.14
C GLU A 163 -11.69 1.92 -9.47
N GLY A 164 -10.45 1.40 -9.31
CA GLY A 164 -9.38 2.14 -8.67
C GLY A 164 -9.04 3.42 -9.42
N LYS A 165 -8.98 4.56 -8.71
CA LYS A 165 -8.51 5.85 -9.21
C LYS A 165 -7.57 6.54 -8.23
N ALA A 166 -6.68 7.37 -8.74
CA ALA A 166 -5.78 8.19 -7.93
C ALA A 166 -5.97 9.67 -8.29
N ILE A 167 -6.10 10.52 -7.28
CA ILE A 167 -6.22 11.97 -7.44
C ILE A 167 -5.02 12.63 -6.78
N LEU A 168 -4.31 13.44 -7.55
CA LEU A 168 -3.20 14.27 -7.08
C LEU A 168 -3.67 15.73 -7.05
N TYR A 169 -3.77 16.30 -5.86
CA TYR A 169 -4.09 17.71 -5.72
C TYR A 169 -2.80 18.53 -5.82
N ALA A 170 -2.66 19.28 -6.91
CA ALA A 170 -1.45 20.02 -7.22
C ALA A 170 -1.78 21.24 -8.10
N ASP A 171 -1.24 22.39 -7.75
CA ASP A 171 -1.32 23.59 -8.58
C ASP A 171 -0.26 23.60 -9.68
N LYS A 172 0.85 22.89 -9.46
CA LYS A 172 1.97 22.78 -10.42
C LYS A 172 2.35 21.32 -10.63
N LYS A 173 2.58 20.96 -11.89
CA LYS A 173 3.20 19.67 -12.22
C LYS A 173 4.68 19.73 -11.89
N THR A 174 5.11 19.01 -10.88
CA THR A 174 6.53 18.84 -10.55
C THR A 174 7.13 17.69 -11.37
N LYS A 175 8.46 17.65 -11.47
CA LYS A 175 9.17 16.54 -12.14
C LYS A 175 8.84 15.19 -11.53
N SER A 176 8.62 15.12 -10.20
CA SER A 176 8.23 13.91 -9.50
C SER A 176 6.83 13.43 -9.91
N ILE A 177 5.88 14.35 -10.06
CA ILE A 177 4.51 14.05 -10.54
C ILE A 177 4.55 13.56 -11.99
N GLU A 178 5.26 14.26 -12.87
CA GLU A 178 5.38 13.88 -14.29
C GLU A 178 5.90 12.46 -14.44
N LYS A 179 7.03 12.14 -13.81
CA LYS A 179 7.62 10.81 -13.86
C LYS A 179 6.72 9.73 -13.26
N ALA A 180 6.02 10.03 -12.16
CA ALA A 180 5.11 9.08 -11.55
C ALA A 180 3.93 8.75 -12.48
N ILE A 181 3.39 9.75 -13.18
CA ILE A 181 2.31 9.56 -14.16
C ILE A 181 2.82 8.80 -15.37
N GLU A 182 3.96 9.20 -15.95
CA GLU A 182 4.57 8.52 -17.10
C GLU A 182 4.79 7.04 -16.82
N GLU A 183 5.33 6.69 -15.65
CA GLU A 183 5.56 5.31 -15.27
C GLU A 183 4.24 4.54 -15.05
N THR A 184 3.25 5.16 -14.41
CA THR A 184 1.93 4.55 -14.22
C THR A 184 1.25 4.31 -15.57
N ASP A 185 1.30 5.27 -16.48
CA ASP A 185 0.74 5.14 -17.83
C ASP A 185 1.47 4.10 -18.67
N ARG A 186 2.80 4.02 -18.55
CA ARG A 186 3.61 2.97 -19.18
C ARG A 186 3.12 1.58 -18.76
N ARG A 187 2.97 1.37 -17.46
CA ARG A 187 2.49 0.11 -16.89
C ARG A 187 1.07 -0.22 -17.34
N ARG A 188 0.18 0.79 -17.34
CA ARG A 188 -1.19 0.65 -17.84
C ARG A 188 -1.23 0.18 -19.31
N LYS A 189 -0.46 0.82 -20.18
CA LYS A 189 -0.38 0.46 -21.61
C LYS A 189 0.09 -0.98 -21.80
N LEU A 190 1.13 -1.39 -21.09
CA LEU A 190 1.66 -2.75 -21.16
C LEU A 190 0.62 -3.79 -20.71
N GLN A 191 -0.05 -3.55 -19.58
CA GLN A 191 -1.07 -4.45 -19.07
C GLN A 191 -2.29 -4.53 -19.99
N LEU A 192 -2.76 -3.41 -20.53
CA LEU A 192 -3.87 -3.36 -21.49
C LEU A 192 -3.55 -4.14 -22.76
N ALA A 193 -2.34 -3.96 -23.31
CA ALA A 193 -1.89 -4.69 -24.49
C ALA A 193 -1.84 -6.21 -24.23
N TYR A 194 -1.35 -6.60 -23.07
CA TYR A 194 -1.29 -8.00 -22.65
C TYR A 194 -2.69 -8.60 -22.47
N ASN A 195 -3.59 -7.88 -21.79
CA ASN A 195 -4.97 -8.32 -21.58
C ASN A 195 -5.69 -8.53 -22.92
N LYS A 196 -5.55 -7.56 -23.84
CA LYS A 196 -6.14 -7.66 -25.18
C LYS A 196 -5.59 -8.84 -25.97
N LYS A 197 -4.27 -9.08 -25.91
CA LYS A 197 -3.63 -10.19 -26.63
C LYS A 197 -4.07 -11.56 -26.11
N ASN A 198 -4.30 -11.68 -24.81
CA ASN A 198 -4.62 -12.95 -24.15
C ASN A 198 -6.11 -13.11 -23.80
N ASN A 199 -6.99 -12.18 -24.24
CA ASN A 199 -8.42 -12.16 -23.91
C ASN A 199 -8.70 -12.26 -22.40
N ILE A 200 -7.90 -11.54 -21.58
CA ILE A 200 -8.05 -11.54 -20.13
C ILE A 200 -8.98 -10.38 -19.73
N SER A 201 -10.04 -10.71 -19.00
CA SER A 201 -10.89 -9.71 -18.32
C SER A 201 -10.34 -9.44 -16.94
N ALA A 202 -10.16 -8.16 -16.60
CA ALA A 202 -9.70 -7.78 -15.26
C ALA A 202 -10.75 -8.16 -14.21
N THR A 203 -10.31 -8.72 -13.09
CA THR A 203 -11.16 -9.06 -11.95
C THR A 203 -10.58 -8.48 -10.68
N SER A 204 -11.41 -7.78 -9.87
CA SER A 204 -10.98 -7.28 -8.56
C SER A 204 -10.55 -8.43 -7.66
N ILE A 205 -9.47 -8.21 -6.92
CA ILE A 205 -9.00 -9.18 -5.94
C ILE A 205 -9.98 -9.18 -4.76
N LYS A 206 -10.51 -10.35 -4.43
CA LYS A 206 -11.23 -10.58 -3.17
C LYS A 206 -10.32 -11.38 -2.25
N LYS A 207 -10.04 -10.86 -1.09
CA LYS A 207 -9.23 -11.52 -0.07
C LYS A 207 -10.05 -11.62 1.20
N GLU A 208 -10.14 -12.81 1.76
CA GLU A 208 -10.81 -13.04 3.04
C GLU A 208 -10.15 -12.18 4.13
N ILE A 209 -10.98 -11.65 5.03
CA ILE A 209 -10.53 -10.89 6.18
C ILE A 209 -10.31 -11.92 7.29
N THR A 210 -9.14 -12.56 7.28
CA THR A 210 -8.74 -13.47 8.37
C THR A 210 -8.26 -12.66 9.57
N ASP A 211 -8.57 -13.13 10.77
CA ASP A 211 -8.04 -12.59 12.00
C ASP A 211 -6.55 -12.91 12.06
N ILE A 212 -5.72 -11.88 11.86
CA ILE A 212 -4.25 -12.05 11.83
C ILE A 212 -3.76 -12.53 13.22
N LEU A 213 -4.49 -12.19 14.27
CA LEU A 213 -4.19 -12.65 15.63
C LEU A 213 -4.37 -14.18 15.73
N GLU A 214 -5.44 -14.75 15.20
CA GLU A 214 -5.62 -16.22 15.16
C GLU A 214 -4.52 -16.88 14.34
N SER A 215 -4.14 -16.32 13.18
CA SER A 215 -3.08 -16.90 12.33
C SER A 215 -1.68 -16.82 12.94
N ILE A 216 -1.41 -15.87 13.83
CA ILE A 216 -0.14 -15.79 14.57
C ILE A 216 -0.10 -16.84 15.66
N TYR A 217 -1.18 -17.02 16.43
CA TYR A 217 -1.28 -18.06 17.45
C TYR A 217 -1.25 -19.46 16.85
N GLU A 218 -1.92 -19.70 15.72
CA GLU A 218 -1.86 -20.99 15.01
C GLU A 218 -0.47 -21.28 14.43
N ARG A 219 0.26 -20.28 13.96
CA ARG A 219 1.64 -20.44 13.46
C ARG A 219 2.64 -20.75 14.59
N ASP A 220 2.46 -20.16 15.75
CA ASP A 220 3.31 -20.48 16.91
C ASP A 220 3.11 -21.92 17.37
N TYR A 221 1.88 -22.44 17.35
CA TYR A 221 1.62 -23.86 17.63
C TYR A 221 2.25 -24.81 16.61
N THR A 222 2.25 -24.44 15.33
CA THR A 222 2.89 -25.25 14.27
C THR A 222 4.41 -25.19 14.36
N CYS A 223 4.99 -24.09 14.81
CA CYS A 223 6.42 -23.92 14.99
C CYS A 223 6.96 -24.79 16.16
N LEU A 224 6.17 -24.96 17.23
CA LEU A 224 6.54 -25.83 18.36
C LEU A 224 6.53 -27.32 18.00
N LEU A 225 5.78 -27.74 17.00
CA LEU A 225 5.76 -29.11 16.49
C LEU A 225 6.97 -29.47 15.61
N TYR A 226 7.70 -28.48 15.11
CA TYR A 226 8.85 -28.67 14.21
C TYR A 226 10.22 -28.51 14.89
N THR A 227 10.28 -28.23 16.19
CA THR A 227 11.53 -28.35 16.95
C THR A 227 11.74 -29.82 17.30
N SER A 228 12.16 -30.63 16.33
CA SER A 228 12.81 -31.89 16.67
C SER A 228 14.04 -31.55 17.54
N PRO A 229 14.25 -32.22 18.68
CA PRO A 229 15.39 -31.93 19.54
C PRO A 229 16.66 -32.00 18.69
N SER A 230 17.49 -30.94 18.78
CA SER A 230 18.79 -30.92 18.12
C SER A 230 19.59 -32.17 18.53
N PRO A 231 20.31 -32.81 17.62
CA PRO A 231 21.20 -33.93 17.99
C PRO A 231 22.20 -33.58 19.11
N ARG A 232 22.38 -32.28 19.42
CA ARG A 232 23.18 -31.79 20.55
C ARG A 232 22.46 -31.89 21.89
N ASP A 233 21.13 -31.85 21.94
CA ASP A 233 20.38 -31.94 23.20
C ASP A 233 20.39 -33.37 23.76
N GLY A 234 20.64 -34.38 22.92
CA GLY A 234 20.80 -35.76 23.34
C GLY A 234 22.18 -36.10 23.94
N LEU A 235 23.17 -35.22 23.84
CA LEU A 235 24.52 -35.45 24.35
C LEU A 235 24.75 -34.96 25.78
N LEU A 236 23.87 -34.10 26.31
CA LEU A 236 23.99 -33.59 27.67
C LEU A 236 23.42 -34.53 28.78
N SER A 237 22.74 -35.62 28.42
CA SER A 237 22.19 -36.58 29.35
C SER A 237 23.11 -37.77 29.69
N ARG A 238 24.36 -37.75 29.21
CA ARG A 238 25.39 -38.78 29.47
C ARG A 238 26.63 -38.20 30.18
N MET A 239 26.45 -37.57 31.30
CA MET A 239 27.58 -37.49 32.27
C MET A 239 27.46 -38.65 33.24
N PRO A 240 28.46 -39.51 33.35
CA PRO A 240 28.47 -40.53 34.42
C PRO A 240 28.68 -39.83 35.74
N SER A 241 27.81 -40.13 36.70
CA SER A 241 28.03 -39.79 38.10
C SER A 241 29.31 -40.49 38.53
N SER A 242 30.38 -39.72 38.71
CA SER A 242 31.58 -40.21 39.39
C SER A 242 31.26 -40.35 40.85
N ALA A 243 31.46 -41.55 41.37
CA ALA A 243 31.56 -41.93 42.78
C ALA A 243 32.64 -41.13 43.51
#